data_9e1b3560f2c9df83b70b8643e1ac2b74
#
_entry.id   9e1b3560f2c9df83b70b8643e1ac2b74
#
_cell.length_a   1.000
_cell.length_b   1.000
_cell.length_c   1.000
_cell.angle_alpha   90.00
_cell.angle_beta   90.00
_cell.angle_gamma   90.00
#
_symmetry.space_group_name_H-M   'P 1'
#
loop_
_entity.id
_entity.type
_entity.pdbx_description
1 polymer ?
#
loop_
_entity_poly.entity_id
_entity_poly.type
_entity_poly.pdbx_seq_one_letter_code
_entity_poly.pdbx_strand_id
1 'polypeptide(L)'
;MSGGAAAPRDCDLLVVGAGEVWSPAPAAAGGARGLTGGAVGGRLQGAPVVLAGGAVAIVGDRIAEIGPAAALERRWRPREILDAAGGAVTPALCDPHTHLAFAGGRGEEFAARVGGGPLAPGLARGIAHTVERTRAASDEELKGLIRARLDRALAGGVTLLESKSGYGLTVEGELRLLRLTREAAAGHPVEVVTTVLAAHSLPPAYVGRAGAYLDEVAWPVTQAAQAEGLAEFVDAFVEEGAFAAETVEPYLRRARDLGLGVRVHADQLTPGGGARLAARLGAASAEHLERATAADAAELAAAGTVAVLLPGAALTVDGRGAARPPTAELMAAGVPIALATDLNPGTSTVPSAALCLGLACRLFGLSPDAAWTAFTANAAASLGRGRSQGRLAAGYRADLCVWEAPRALDVAYVLDAHRPRAVVARGQRLPEGTR
;
A
#
# COMPACT_ATOMS: atom_id res chain seq x y z
N MET A 1 18.46 13.98 49.28
CA MET A 1 18.46 12.62 48.71
C MET A 1 18.79 12.76 47.22
N SER A 2 20.07 12.50 46.88
CA SER A 2 20.53 12.53 45.49
C SER A 2 19.93 11.31 44.78
N GLY A 3 18.91 11.53 43.97
CA GLY A 3 18.42 10.51 43.02
C GLY A 3 19.54 10.23 42.01
N GLY A 4 20.23 9.12 42.21
CA GLY A 4 21.23 8.67 41.26
C GLY A 4 20.61 8.51 39.88
N ALA A 5 21.11 9.24 38.89
CA ALA A 5 20.69 9.04 37.49
C ALA A 5 20.98 7.56 37.12
N ALA A 6 19.98 6.85 36.66
CA ALA A 6 20.16 5.48 36.19
C ALA A 6 21.21 5.47 35.07
N ALA A 7 22.06 4.44 35.05
CA ALA A 7 23.07 4.30 34.01
C ALA A 7 22.42 4.27 32.62
N PRO A 8 23.07 4.85 31.58
CA PRO A 8 22.54 4.81 30.23
C PRO A 8 22.35 3.36 29.74
N ARG A 9 21.26 3.12 29.04
CA ARG A 9 20.95 1.82 28.39
C ARG A 9 21.62 1.75 27.00
N ASP A 10 22.04 0.57 26.57
CA ASP A 10 22.57 0.41 25.21
C ASP A 10 21.44 0.38 24.18
N CYS A 11 21.67 0.99 23.01
CA CYS A 11 20.83 0.84 21.81
C CYS A 11 21.69 0.65 20.56
N ASP A 12 21.12 0.08 19.53
CA ASP A 12 21.84 -0.20 18.30
C ASP A 12 21.96 1.06 17.43
N LEU A 13 20.87 1.84 17.32
CA LEU A 13 20.81 3.06 16.54
C LEU A 13 20.08 4.16 17.33
N LEU A 14 20.63 5.37 17.34
CA LEU A 14 19.97 6.56 17.84
C LEU A 14 19.84 7.60 16.71
N VAL A 15 18.60 7.93 16.34
CA VAL A 15 18.32 8.99 15.36
C VAL A 15 18.18 10.30 16.12
N VAL A 16 18.99 11.31 15.75
CA VAL A 16 19.05 12.63 16.38
C VAL A 16 19.00 13.75 15.32
N GLY A 17 18.97 15.00 15.76
CA GLY A 17 19.03 16.15 14.84
C GLY A 17 17.81 16.31 13.95
N ALA A 18 16.65 15.72 14.32
CA ALA A 18 15.43 15.87 13.55
C ALA A 18 14.86 17.30 13.63
N GLY A 19 14.41 17.86 12.51
CA GLY A 19 13.57 19.05 12.50
C GLY A 19 12.26 18.77 13.23
N GLU A 20 11.64 17.62 12.89
CA GLU A 20 10.52 17.05 13.62
C GLU A 20 10.53 15.52 13.55
N VAL A 21 10.01 14.87 14.58
CA VAL A 21 9.58 13.47 14.55
C VAL A 21 8.07 13.46 14.44
N TRP A 22 7.57 12.96 13.32
CA TRP A 22 6.14 12.88 12.99
C TRP A 22 5.64 11.44 13.05
N SER A 23 4.50 11.20 13.69
CA SER A 23 3.87 9.88 13.73
C SER A 23 2.35 9.98 13.70
N PRO A 24 1.63 9.06 13.05
CA PRO A 24 0.17 9.00 13.17
C PRO A 24 -0.29 8.89 14.61
N ALA A 25 -1.50 9.41 14.89
CA ALA A 25 -2.15 9.22 16.19
C ALA A 25 -2.19 7.74 16.59
N PRO A 26 -2.12 7.42 17.88
CA PRO A 26 -2.40 6.08 18.38
C PRO A 26 -3.80 5.63 17.93
N ALA A 27 -3.96 4.34 17.64
CA ALA A 27 -5.29 3.79 17.40
C ALA A 27 -6.15 3.95 18.67
N ALA A 28 -7.41 4.35 18.48
CA ALA A 28 -8.33 4.47 19.58
C ALA A 28 -8.50 3.13 20.32
N ALA A 29 -8.56 3.17 21.64
CA ALA A 29 -8.93 2.00 22.44
C ALA A 29 -10.32 1.52 22.00
N GLY A 30 -10.43 0.30 21.46
CA GLY A 30 -11.68 -0.22 20.90
C GLY A 30 -11.86 0.01 19.40
N GLY A 31 -10.88 0.60 18.70
CA GLY A 31 -10.88 0.75 17.24
C GLY A 31 -10.90 -0.58 16.49
N ALA A 32 -10.76 -0.53 15.16
CA ALA A 32 -10.85 -1.69 14.28
C ALA A 32 -10.16 -2.94 14.82
N ARG A 33 -10.87 -4.07 14.79
CA ARG A 33 -10.40 -5.38 15.29
C ARG A 33 -10.08 -6.29 14.10
N GLY A 34 -9.39 -7.39 14.35
CA GLY A 34 -9.03 -8.35 13.30
C GLY A 34 -7.90 -7.85 12.41
N LEU A 35 -8.00 -8.12 11.11
CA LEU A 35 -6.96 -7.82 10.11
C LEU A 35 -6.61 -6.33 10.04
N THR A 36 -7.60 -5.43 10.19
CA THR A 36 -7.41 -3.97 10.09
C THR A 36 -7.08 -3.31 11.44
N GLY A 37 -6.72 -4.09 12.44
CA GLY A 37 -6.36 -3.58 13.75
C GLY A 37 -5.22 -2.56 13.69
N GLY A 38 -5.42 -1.40 14.34
CA GLY A 38 -4.47 -0.30 14.32
C GLY A 38 -4.82 0.81 13.31
N ALA A 39 -5.81 0.63 12.43
CA ALA A 39 -6.29 1.69 11.56
C ALA A 39 -6.96 2.82 12.34
N VAL A 40 -6.87 4.05 11.83
CA VAL A 40 -7.53 5.23 12.38
C VAL A 40 -8.36 5.93 11.31
N GLY A 41 -9.60 6.27 11.63
CA GLY A 41 -10.52 6.94 10.71
C GLY A 41 -11.02 8.29 11.24
N GLY A 42 -11.78 8.99 10.40
CA GLY A 42 -12.37 10.26 10.73
C GLY A 42 -11.33 11.31 11.14
N ARG A 43 -11.65 12.13 12.12
CA ARG A 43 -10.77 13.23 12.58
C ARG A 43 -9.42 12.78 13.12
N LEU A 44 -9.31 11.56 13.67
CA LEU A 44 -8.05 11.03 14.19
C LEU A 44 -7.02 10.77 13.08
N GLN A 45 -7.46 10.55 11.87
CA GLN A 45 -6.55 10.36 10.72
C GLN A 45 -5.70 11.60 10.43
N GLY A 46 -6.23 12.80 10.69
CA GLY A 46 -5.52 14.07 10.50
C GLY A 46 -4.93 14.67 11.80
N ALA A 47 -4.75 13.87 12.86
CA ALA A 47 -4.28 14.33 14.17
C ALA A 47 -2.97 13.61 14.57
N PRO A 48 -1.80 13.95 13.98
CA PRO A 48 -0.55 13.30 14.29
C PRO A 48 -0.01 13.66 15.66
N VAL A 49 0.96 12.88 16.14
CA VAL A 49 1.88 13.26 17.20
C VAL A 49 3.14 13.84 16.55
N VAL A 50 3.45 15.08 16.83
CA VAL A 50 4.63 15.78 16.30
C VAL A 50 5.52 16.23 17.44
N LEU A 51 6.82 15.89 17.37
CA LEU A 51 7.82 16.27 18.35
C LEU A 51 8.95 17.06 17.64
N ALA A 52 8.97 18.37 17.79
CA ALA A 52 10.06 19.20 17.28
C ALA A 52 11.38 18.85 17.99
N GLY A 53 12.47 18.72 17.24
CA GLY A 53 13.78 18.35 17.79
C GLY A 53 13.78 17.01 18.53
N GLY A 54 12.93 16.08 18.12
CA GLY A 54 12.82 14.74 18.70
C GLY A 54 13.96 13.82 18.29
N ALA A 55 14.05 12.69 19.01
CA ALA A 55 14.96 11.57 18.71
C ALA A 55 14.26 10.24 18.83
N VAL A 56 14.83 9.20 18.21
CA VAL A 56 14.31 7.83 18.22
C VAL A 56 15.43 6.88 18.60
N ALA A 57 15.26 6.13 19.68
CA ALA A 57 16.18 5.06 20.09
C ALA A 57 15.67 3.70 19.60
N ILE A 58 16.55 2.90 19.01
CA ILE A 58 16.25 1.62 18.39
C ILE A 58 17.11 0.51 19.01
N VAL A 59 16.45 -0.59 19.36
CA VAL A 59 17.10 -1.80 19.88
C VAL A 59 16.62 -3.00 19.04
N GLY A 60 17.55 -3.68 18.39
CA GLY A 60 17.24 -4.74 17.43
C GLY A 60 16.39 -4.18 16.28
N ASP A 61 15.28 -4.82 16.02
CA ASP A 61 14.30 -4.41 14.97
C ASP A 61 13.17 -3.51 15.50
N ARG A 62 13.25 -3.01 16.77
CA ARG A 62 12.17 -2.30 17.43
C ARG A 62 12.56 -0.90 17.89
N ILE A 63 11.57 -0.01 17.80
CA ILE A 63 11.65 1.30 18.44
C ILE A 63 11.57 1.08 19.96
N ALA A 64 12.61 1.48 20.69
CA ALA A 64 12.67 1.38 22.15
C ALA A 64 12.08 2.60 22.83
N GLU A 65 12.36 3.80 22.29
CA GLU A 65 11.88 5.04 22.90
C GLU A 65 11.89 6.18 21.86
N ILE A 66 10.94 7.10 22.01
CA ILE A 66 10.86 8.36 21.28
C ILE A 66 10.73 9.49 22.31
N GLY A 67 11.43 10.57 22.11
CA GLY A 67 11.38 11.69 23.05
C GLY A 67 12.27 12.86 22.64
N PRO A 68 12.36 13.90 23.47
CA PRO A 68 13.29 15.00 23.24
C PRO A 68 14.74 14.52 23.13
N ALA A 69 15.48 14.98 22.13
CA ALA A 69 16.83 14.52 21.83
C ALA A 69 17.75 14.54 23.05
N ALA A 70 17.83 15.66 23.77
CA ALA A 70 18.66 15.78 24.97
C ALA A 70 18.30 14.80 26.11
N ALA A 71 17.07 14.28 26.15
CA ALA A 71 16.67 13.27 27.13
C ALA A 71 17.11 11.88 26.69
N LEU A 72 17.00 11.56 25.41
CA LEU A 72 17.42 10.26 24.87
C LEU A 72 18.93 10.13 24.88
N GLU A 73 19.68 11.16 24.48
CA GLU A 73 21.16 11.19 24.51
C GLU A 73 21.73 10.93 25.92
N ARG A 74 21.05 11.35 26.97
CA ARG A 74 21.43 11.03 28.36
C ARG A 74 21.06 9.61 28.79
N ARG A 75 19.98 9.05 28.23
CA ARG A 75 19.43 7.74 28.63
C ARG A 75 19.95 6.57 27.82
N TRP A 76 20.46 6.85 26.61
CA TRP A 76 20.86 5.82 25.67
C TRP A 76 22.33 5.98 25.27
N ARG A 77 23.03 4.86 25.15
CA ARG A 77 24.40 4.76 24.62
C ARG A 77 24.32 4.01 23.29
N PRO A 78 24.30 4.72 22.15
CA PRO A 78 24.14 4.11 20.83
C PRO A 78 25.44 3.47 20.35
N ARG A 79 25.29 2.37 19.56
CA ARG A 79 26.39 1.82 18.73
C ARG A 79 26.59 2.65 17.47
N GLU A 80 25.48 3.15 16.90
CA GLU A 80 25.46 4.00 15.73
C GLU A 80 24.57 5.23 15.97
N ILE A 81 24.96 6.38 15.42
CA ILE A 81 24.15 7.60 15.43
C ILE A 81 23.80 7.94 13.97
N LEU A 82 22.51 8.16 13.71
CA LEU A 82 21.99 8.73 12.47
C LEU A 82 21.57 10.17 12.73
N ASP A 83 22.36 11.13 12.21
CA ASP A 83 22.00 12.54 12.24
C ASP A 83 21.01 12.85 11.11
N ALA A 84 19.81 13.26 11.48
CA ALA A 84 18.77 13.71 10.54
C ALA A 84 19.08 15.06 9.91
N ALA A 85 20.09 15.80 10.41
CA ALA A 85 20.56 17.10 9.89
C ALA A 85 19.40 18.09 9.61
N GLY A 86 18.45 18.19 10.53
CA GLY A 86 17.27 19.03 10.43
C GLY A 86 16.11 18.45 9.61
N GLY A 87 16.27 17.25 9.04
CA GLY A 87 15.22 16.59 8.27
C GLY A 87 14.07 16.04 9.13
N ALA A 88 12.90 15.88 8.54
CA ALA A 88 11.78 15.21 9.21
C ALA A 88 12.05 13.72 9.35
N VAL A 89 11.71 13.15 10.51
CA VAL A 89 11.73 11.72 10.78
C VAL A 89 10.29 11.23 10.84
N THR A 90 9.92 10.30 9.94
CA THR A 90 8.58 9.74 9.86
C THR A 90 8.62 8.21 9.90
N PRO A 91 7.52 7.51 10.15
CA PRO A 91 7.43 6.11 9.78
C PRO A 91 7.79 5.95 8.30
N ALA A 92 8.39 4.84 7.92
CA ALA A 92 8.53 4.49 6.52
C ALA A 92 7.15 4.31 5.88
N LEU A 93 7.06 4.58 4.57
CA LEU A 93 5.82 4.46 3.81
C LEU A 93 5.45 2.98 3.63
N CYS A 94 4.15 2.74 3.53
CA CYS A 94 3.57 1.45 3.20
C CYS A 94 2.74 1.61 1.93
N ASP A 95 2.92 0.74 0.93
CA ASP A 95 2.16 0.77 -0.33
C ASP A 95 1.24 -0.46 -0.41
N PRO A 96 -0.05 -0.33 -0.02
CA PRO A 96 -0.92 -1.48 0.15
C PRO A 96 -1.62 -1.94 -1.13
N HIS A 97 -1.23 -1.44 -2.31
CA HIS A 97 -1.84 -1.84 -3.58
C HIS A 97 -0.88 -1.64 -4.74
N THR A 98 -0.26 -2.72 -5.22
CA THR A 98 0.57 -2.71 -6.42
C THR A 98 0.45 -4.01 -7.22
N HIS A 99 0.90 -3.95 -8.49
CA HIS A 99 0.97 -5.10 -9.40
C HIS A 99 2.40 -5.26 -9.89
N LEU A 100 3.34 -5.70 -9.03
CA LEU A 100 4.77 -5.73 -9.40
C LEU A 100 5.12 -6.77 -10.48
N ALA A 101 4.36 -7.87 -10.56
CA ALA A 101 4.67 -9.01 -11.41
C ALA A 101 4.09 -8.85 -12.82
N PHE A 102 4.63 -7.92 -13.62
CA PHE A 102 4.27 -7.76 -15.02
C PHE A 102 5.48 -7.46 -15.90
N ALA A 103 5.37 -7.82 -17.19
CA ALA A 103 6.30 -7.44 -18.24
C ALA A 103 5.61 -6.61 -19.33
N GLY A 104 6.42 -5.84 -20.08
CA GLY A 104 5.93 -4.93 -21.10
C GLY A 104 5.36 -3.63 -20.53
N GLY A 105 5.29 -2.62 -21.38
CA GLY A 105 4.69 -1.33 -21.12
C GLY A 105 3.54 -1.03 -22.09
N ARG A 106 2.71 -0.05 -21.75
CA ARG A 106 1.58 0.40 -22.60
C ARG A 106 1.79 1.82 -23.09
N GLY A 107 3.05 2.22 -23.35
CA GLY A 107 3.42 3.58 -23.78
C GLY A 107 2.79 3.98 -25.11
N GLU A 108 2.65 3.06 -26.07
CA GLU A 108 2.00 3.33 -27.36
C GLU A 108 0.49 3.57 -27.20
N GLU A 109 -0.17 2.79 -26.34
CA GLU A 109 -1.58 3.01 -25.99
C GLU A 109 -1.76 4.37 -25.30
N PHE A 110 -0.87 4.72 -24.38
CA PHE A 110 -0.85 6.03 -23.73
C PHE A 110 -0.67 7.16 -24.76
N ALA A 111 0.29 7.05 -25.68
CA ALA A 111 0.56 8.06 -26.70
C ALA A 111 -0.67 8.29 -27.62
N ALA A 112 -1.33 7.21 -28.04
CA ALA A 112 -2.53 7.28 -28.85
C ALA A 112 -3.70 7.94 -28.08
N ARG A 113 -3.88 7.59 -26.82
CA ARG A 113 -4.93 8.18 -25.95
C ARG A 113 -4.73 9.67 -25.75
N VAL A 114 -3.51 10.11 -25.44
CA VAL A 114 -3.18 11.53 -25.22
C VAL A 114 -3.25 12.32 -26.53
N GLY A 115 -2.84 11.73 -27.64
CA GLY A 115 -2.88 12.35 -28.98
C GLY A 115 -4.28 12.50 -29.55
N GLY A 116 -5.32 11.93 -28.92
CA GLY A 116 -6.73 12.04 -29.37
C GLY A 116 -7.00 11.30 -30.69
N GLY A 117 -6.07 10.48 -31.16
CA GLY A 117 -6.23 9.66 -32.35
C GLY A 117 -6.91 8.31 -32.07
N PRO A 118 -7.46 7.65 -33.09
CA PRO A 118 -7.94 6.29 -32.95
C PRO A 118 -6.77 5.36 -32.59
N LEU A 119 -7.00 4.47 -31.62
CA LEU A 119 -6.05 3.40 -31.33
C LEU A 119 -5.89 2.52 -32.58
N ALA A 120 -4.65 2.29 -33.03
CA ALA A 120 -4.38 1.38 -34.11
C ALA A 120 -4.92 -0.02 -33.80
N PRO A 121 -5.37 -0.81 -34.79
CA PRO A 121 -5.79 -2.18 -34.57
C PRO A 121 -4.69 -2.96 -33.84
N GLY A 122 -5.02 -3.51 -32.67
CA GLY A 122 -4.06 -4.24 -31.81
C GLY A 122 -3.48 -3.42 -30.63
N LEU A 123 -3.52 -2.08 -30.65
CA LEU A 123 -3.10 -1.26 -29.49
C LEU A 123 -4.21 -1.15 -28.41
N ALA A 124 -5.47 -1.26 -28.77
CA ALA A 124 -6.61 -1.23 -27.85
C ALA A 124 -6.79 -2.54 -27.06
N ARG A 125 -5.71 -3.26 -26.76
CA ARG A 125 -5.79 -4.57 -26.11
C ARG A 125 -5.79 -4.49 -24.58
N GLY A 126 -5.52 -3.31 -24.01
CA GLY A 126 -5.58 -3.08 -22.58
C GLY A 126 -4.83 -4.15 -21.76
N ILE A 127 -5.52 -4.69 -20.77
CA ILE A 127 -4.96 -5.73 -19.88
C ILE A 127 -4.51 -6.99 -20.64
N ALA A 128 -5.17 -7.36 -21.75
CA ALA A 128 -4.81 -8.53 -22.54
C ALA A 128 -3.39 -8.41 -23.14
N HIS A 129 -2.93 -7.21 -23.50
CA HIS A 129 -1.54 -6.98 -23.92
C HIS A 129 -0.56 -7.27 -22.77
N THR A 130 -0.85 -6.78 -21.57
CA THR A 130 -0.01 -7.03 -20.40
C THR A 130 0.05 -8.53 -20.08
N VAL A 131 -1.08 -9.23 -20.12
CA VAL A 131 -1.15 -10.69 -19.92
C VAL A 131 -0.27 -11.43 -20.93
N GLU A 132 -0.37 -11.10 -22.19
CA GLU A 132 0.45 -11.72 -23.25
C GLU A 132 1.96 -11.50 -23.00
N ARG A 133 2.37 -10.27 -22.74
CA ARG A 133 3.77 -9.92 -22.49
C ARG A 133 4.30 -10.59 -21.22
N THR A 134 3.50 -10.63 -20.17
CA THR A 134 3.88 -11.25 -18.90
C THR A 134 4.03 -12.77 -19.03
N ARG A 135 3.13 -13.42 -19.76
CA ARG A 135 3.24 -14.85 -20.03
C ARG A 135 4.45 -15.20 -20.88
N ALA A 136 4.82 -14.34 -21.84
CA ALA A 136 5.97 -14.54 -22.75
C ALA A 136 7.32 -14.24 -22.08
N ALA A 137 7.36 -13.45 -21.01
CA ALA A 137 8.59 -13.11 -20.30
C ALA A 137 9.18 -14.32 -19.57
N SER A 138 10.51 -14.42 -19.53
CA SER A 138 11.18 -15.45 -18.74
C SER A 138 11.06 -15.20 -17.24
N ASP A 139 11.32 -16.24 -16.42
CA ASP A 139 11.33 -16.12 -14.96
C ASP A 139 12.39 -15.12 -14.48
N GLU A 140 13.57 -15.15 -15.10
CA GLU A 140 14.66 -14.23 -14.76
C GLU A 140 14.32 -12.78 -15.11
N GLU A 141 13.68 -12.55 -16.26
CA GLU A 141 13.20 -11.22 -16.66
C GLU A 141 12.16 -10.71 -15.63
N LEU A 142 11.17 -11.52 -15.28
CA LEU A 142 10.14 -11.12 -14.31
C LEU A 142 10.74 -10.85 -12.91
N LYS A 143 11.63 -11.70 -12.43
CA LYS A 143 12.32 -11.48 -11.14
C LYS A 143 13.14 -10.19 -11.17
N GLY A 144 13.87 -9.94 -12.26
CA GLY A 144 14.61 -8.69 -12.45
C GLY A 144 13.71 -7.45 -12.41
N LEU A 145 12.57 -7.50 -13.12
CA LEU A 145 11.58 -6.41 -13.12
C LEU A 145 10.97 -6.17 -11.75
N ILE A 146 10.61 -7.23 -11.02
CA ILE A 146 10.07 -7.14 -9.66
C ILE A 146 11.11 -6.51 -8.73
N ARG A 147 12.35 -6.97 -8.75
CA ARG A 147 13.44 -6.41 -7.93
C ARG A 147 13.68 -4.94 -8.21
N ALA A 148 13.77 -4.54 -9.47
CA ALA A 148 13.94 -3.13 -9.85
C ALA A 148 12.79 -2.23 -9.35
N ARG A 149 11.56 -2.76 -9.28
CA ARG A 149 10.40 -2.05 -8.73
C ARG A 149 10.47 -1.97 -7.20
N LEU A 150 10.92 -3.04 -6.53
CA LEU A 150 11.16 -3.04 -5.07
C LEU A 150 12.28 -2.06 -4.70
N ASP A 151 13.40 -2.05 -5.44
CA ASP A 151 14.51 -1.10 -5.22
C ASP A 151 14.02 0.35 -5.34
N ARG A 152 13.20 0.64 -6.36
CA ARG A 152 12.61 1.97 -6.55
C ARG A 152 11.65 2.35 -5.42
N ALA A 153 10.81 1.43 -4.96
CA ALA A 153 9.91 1.65 -3.84
C ALA A 153 10.70 1.95 -2.56
N LEU A 154 11.76 1.17 -2.29
CA LEU A 154 12.65 1.35 -1.15
C LEU A 154 13.35 2.72 -1.19
N ALA A 155 13.89 3.10 -2.35
CA ALA A 155 14.50 4.42 -2.55
C ALA A 155 13.51 5.58 -2.32
N GLY A 156 12.21 5.33 -2.53
CA GLY A 156 11.10 6.22 -2.20
C GLY A 156 10.65 6.18 -0.74
N GLY A 157 11.27 5.36 0.11
CA GLY A 157 10.95 5.25 1.53
C GLY A 157 9.88 4.20 1.86
N VAL A 158 9.53 3.32 0.93
CA VAL A 158 8.56 2.23 1.16
C VAL A 158 9.29 1.01 1.72
N THR A 159 8.85 0.50 2.87
CA THR A 159 9.41 -0.70 3.52
C THR A 159 8.42 -1.84 3.69
N LEU A 160 7.13 -1.58 3.44
CA LEU A 160 6.05 -2.57 3.39
C LEU A 160 5.25 -2.34 2.12
N LEU A 161 5.03 -3.40 1.34
CA LEU A 161 4.36 -3.29 0.06
C LEU A 161 3.51 -4.54 -0.20
N GLU A 162 2.34 -4.36 -0.82
CA GLU A 162 1.54 -5.46 -1.34
C GLU A 162 1.78 -5.64 -2.83
N SER A 163 1.89 -6.88 -3.29
CA SER A 163 1.95 -7.23 -4.71
C SER A 163 0.90 -8.26 -5.07
N LYS A 164 0.05 -7.90 -6.03
CA LYS A 164 -1.02 -8.76 -6.57
C LYS A 164 -0.50 -9.55 -7.77
N SER A 165 -1.02 -10.78 -7.96
CA SER A 165 -0.95 -11.49 -9.23
C SER A 165 -1.93 -10.88 -10.26
N GLY A 166 -2.51 -11.64 -11.18
CA GLY A 166 -3.61 -11.16 -12.03
C GLY A 166 -3.24 -10.92 -13.50
N TYR A 167 -2.02 -11.25 -13.89
CA TYR A 167 -1.59 -11.22 -15.30
C TYR A 167 -1.23 -12.61 -15.85
N GLY A 168 -1.44 -13.66 -15.06
CA GLY A 168 -1.33 -15.05 -15.48
C GLY A 168 -2.60 -15.56 -16.15
N LEU A 169 -3.73 -15.36 -15.49
CA LEU A 169 -5.09 -15.78 -15.90
C LEU A 169 -5.21 -17.28 -16.27
N THR A 170 -4.31 -18.10 -15.77
CA THR A 170 -4.34 -19.57 -15.76
C THR A 170 -3.80 -20.06 -14.44
N VAL A 171 -4.06 -21.31 -14.07
CA VAL A 171 -3.59 -21.86 -12.79
C VAL A 171 -2.07 -21.75 -12.69
N GLU A 172 -1.33 -22.26 -13.68
CA GLU A 172 0.13 -22.20 -13.70
C GLU A 172 0.64 -20.77 -13.75
N GLY A 173 0.02 -19.89 -14.57
CA GLY A 173 0.45 -18.51 -14.75
C GLY A 173 0.34 -17.69 -13.46
N GLU A 174 -0.79 -17.78 -12.74
CA GLU A 174 -0.99 -17.04 -11.49
C GLU A 174 -0.04 -17.54 -10.38
N LEU A 175 0.08 -18.86 -10.20
CA LEU A 175 1.00 -19.44 -9.21
C LEU A 175 2.45 -19.10 -9.52
N ARG A 176 2.84 -19.10 -10.82
CA ARG A 176 4.16 -18.66 -11.26
C ARG A 176 4.44 -17.22 -10.82
N LEU A 177 3.51 -16.28 -11.04
CA LEU A 177 3.70 -14.88 -10.64
C LEU A 177 3.85 -14.72 -9.12
N LEU A 178 3.06 -15.45 -8.33
CA LEU A 178 3.18 -15.42 -6.87
C LEU A 178 4.53 -15.97 -6.40
N ARG A 179 4.98 -17.11 -6.94
CA ARG A 179 6.29 -17.71 -6.60
C ARG A 179 7.44 -16.76 -6.95
N LEU A 180 7.46 -16.23 -8.17
CA LEU A 180 8.50 -15.30 -8.63
C LEU A 180 8.54 -14.02 -7.81
N THR A 181 7.38 -13.51 -7.36
CA THR A 181 7.31 -12.36 -6.48
C THR A 181 7.98 -12.65 -5.14
N ARG A 182 7.68 -13.79 -4.52
CA ARG A 182 8.30 -14.20 -3.26
C ARG A 182 9.80 -14.46 -3.40
N GLU A 183 10.22 -15.12 -4.49
CA GLU A 183 11.64 -15.34 -4.78
C GLU A 183 12.39 -14.02 -4.98
N ALA A 184 11.84 -13.09 -5.74
CA ALA A 184 12.44 -11.78 -5.96
C ALA A 184 12.52 -10.93 -4.68
N ALA A 185 11.54 -11.07 -3.78
CA ALA A 185 11.51 -10.38 -2.49
C ALA A 185 12.39 -11.04 -1.42
N ALA A 186 12.85 -12.26 -1.63
CA ALA A 186 13.66 -12.97 -0.64
C ALA A 186 14.96 -12.21 -0.34
N GLY A 187 15.18 -11.89 0.94
CA GLY A 187 16.33 -11.10 1.38
C GLY A 187 16.27 -9.60 1.08
N HIS A 188 15.21 -9.12 0.42
CA HIS A 188 15.02 -7.69 0.18
C HIS A 188 14.57 -6.97 1.45
N PRO A 189 15.03 -5.71 1.71
CA PRO A 189 14.61 -4.93 2.90
C PRO A 189 13.11 -4.63 2.93
N VAL A 190 12.46 -4.47 1.77
CA VAL A 190 11.00 -4.30 1.68
C VAL A 190 10.31 -5.61 2.03
N GLU A 191 9.39 -5.56 2.98
CA GLU A 191 8.45 -6.67 3.21
C GLU A 191 7.38 -6.68 2.14
N VAL A 192 7.20 -7.81 1.47
CA VAL A 192 6.18 -7.97 0.43
C VAL A 192 5.08 -8.88 0.91
N VAL A 193 3.86 -8.35 0.96
CA VAL A 193 2.61 -9.10 1.16
C VAL A 193 2.06 -9.48 -0.21
N THR A 194 1.79 -10.75 -0.44
CA THR A 194 1.29 -11.23 -1.73
C THR A 194 -0.21 -11.52 -1.69
N THR A 195 -0.90 -11.15 -2.78
CA THR A 195 -2.35 -11.27 -2.97
C THR A 195 -2.66 -12.05 -4.23
N VAL A 196 -3.53 -13.05 -4.14
CA VAL A 196 -4.12 -13.72 -5.32
C VAL A 196 -5.12 -12.79 -5.97
N LEU A 197 -4.90 -12.41 -7.21
CA LEU A 197 -5.85 -11.66 -8.04
C LEU A 197 -6.20 -12.42 -9.34
N ALA A 198 -6.46 -13.73 -9.25
CA ALA A 198 -6.89 -14.50 -10.40
C ALA A 198 -8.20 -13.98 -11.03
N ALA A 199 -9.06 -13.37 -10.22
CA ALA A 199 -10.30 -12.71 -10.66
C ALA A 199 -10.06 -11.24 -11.09
N HIS A 200 -9.02 -10.97 -11.90
CA HIS A 200 -8.67 -9.63 -12.40
C HIS A 200 -9.34 -9.31 -13.73
N SER A 201 -9.37 -10.25 -14.63
CA SER A 201 -9.96 -10.09 -15.97
C SER A 201 -10.45 -11.44 -16.48
N LEU A 202 -11.50 -11.41 -17.29
CA LEU A 202 -12.05 -12.63 -17.86
C LEU A 202 -11.32 -12.97 -19.19
N PRO A 203 -10.64 -14.13 -19.28
CA PRO A 203 -10.03 -14.56 -20.52
C PRO A 203 -11.07 -14.75 -21.63
N PRO A 204 -10.73 -14.54 -22.93
CA PRO A 204 -11.66 -14.70 -24.04
C PRO A 204 -12.42 -16.03 -24.07
N ALA A 205 -11.76 -17.13 -23.67
CA ALA A 205 -12.36 -18.46 -23.62
C ALA A 205 -13.51 -18.59 -22.58
N TYR A 206 -13.60 -17.64 -21.63
CA TYR A 206 -14.60 -17.65 -20.56
C TYR A 206 -15.62 -16.50 -20.67
N VAL A 207 -15.64 -15.74 -21.76
CA VAL A 207 -16.63 -14.67 -21.97
C VAL A 207 -18.04 -15.27 -21.83
N GLY A 208 -18.88 -14.68 -20.98
CA GLY A 208 -20.21 -15.18 -20.63
C GLY A 208 -20.21 -16.38 -19.63
N ARG A 209 -19.04 -16.82 -19.17
CA ARG A 209 -18.89 -17.98 -18.27
C ARG A 209 -18.04 -17.64 -17.03
N ALA A 210 -18.24 -16.45 -16.46
CA ALA A 210 -17.41 -15.97 -15.34
C ALA A 210 -17.42 -16.94 -14.14
N GLY A 211 -18.56 -17.53 -13.78
CA GLY A 211 -18.64 -18.55 -12.71
C GLY A 211 -17.76 -19.76 -13.00
N ALA A 212 -17.77 -20.27 -14.23
CA ALA A 212 -16.91 -21.39 -14.63
C ALA A 212 -15.42 -21.03 -14.50
N TYR A 213 -15.01 -19.81 -14.90
CA TYR A 213 -13.64 -19.32 -14.70
C TYR A 213 -13.24 -19.29 -13.23
N LEU A 214 -14.12 -18.81 -12.37
CA LEU A 214 -13.87 -18.78 -10.93
C LEU A 214 -13.68 -20.18 -10.35
N ASP A 215 -14.45 -21.16 -10.79
CA ASP A 215 -14.35 -22.55 -10.31
C ASP A 215 -13.20 -23.32 -10.95
N GLU A 216 -12.93 -23.13 -12.25
CA GLU A 216 -11.95 -23.90 -13.01
C GLU A 216 -10.53 -23.32 -12.91
N VAL A 217 -10.38 -22.01 -12.65
CA VAL A 217 -9.09 -21.33 -12.61
C VAL A 217 -8.84 -20.62 -11.28
N ALA A 218 -9.68 -19.64 -10.91
CA ALA A 218 -9.40 -18.77 -9.75
C ALA A 218 -9.39 -19.57 -8.44
N TRP A 219 -10.32 -20.51 -8.28
CA TRP A 219 -10.38 -21.32 -7.05
C TRP A 219 -9.20 -22.28 -6.89
N PRO A 220 -8.78 -23.08 -7.90
CA PRO A 220 -7.57 -23.90 -7.81
C PRO A 220 -6.30 -23.07 -7.52
N VAL A 221 -6.16 -21.87 -8.12
CA VAL A 221 -5.07 -20.95 -7.78
C VAL A 221 -5.09 -20.59 -6.30
N THR A 222 -6.26 -20.19 -5.80
CA THR A 222 -6.42 -19.73 -4.41
C THR A 222 -6.09 -20.85 -3.41
N GLN A 223 -6.57 -22.08 -3.68
CA GLN A 223 -6.28 -23.25 -2.84
C GLN A 223 -4.78 -23.57 -2.83
N ALA A 224 -4.14 -23.62 -4.00
CA ALA A 224 -2.72 -23.91 -4.11
C ALA A 224 -1.87 -22.82 -3.47
N ALA A 225 -2.20 -21.55 -3.72
CA ALA A 225 -1.49 -20.41 -3.14
C ALA A 225 -1.57 -20.41 -1.60
N GLN A 226 -2.71 -20.75 -1.03
CA GLN A 226 -2.87 -20.88 0.42
C GLN A 226 -2.08 -22.08 0.95
N ALA A 227 -2.19 -23.24 0.34
CA ALA A 227 -1.51 -24.46 0.77
C ALA A 227 0.03 -24.33 0.72
N GLU A 228 0.55 -23.62 -0.27
CA GLU A 228 1.99 -23.34 -0.43
C GLU A 228 2.46 -22.09 0.39
N GLY A 229 1.56 -21.40 1.08
CA GLY A 229 1.87 -20.16 1.80
C GLY A 229 2.32 -19.02 0.89
N LEU A 230 1.86 -19.01 -0.37
CA LEU A 230 2.25 -18.02 -1.36
C LEU A 230 1.49 -16.70 -1.24
N ALA A 231 0.34 -16.67 -0.60
CA ALA A 231 -0.47 -15.46 -0.47
C ALA A 231 -1.12 -15.35 0.91
N GLU A 232 -1.30 -14.13 1.37
CA GLU A 232 -2.02 -13.78 2.60
C GLU A 232 -3.43 -13.27 2.30
N PHE A 233 -3.66 -12.78 1.09
CA PHE A 233 -4.93 -12.18 0.67
C PHE A 233 -5.41 -12.74 -0.67
N VAL A 234 -6.71 -12.60 -0.90
CA VAL A 234 -7.39 -12.79 -2.18
C VAL A 234 -8.10 -11.50 -2.56
N ASP A 235 -8.15 -11.21 -3.86
CA ASP A 235 -8.78 -10.02 -4.41
C ASP A 235 -9.60 -10.36 -5.66
N ALA A 236 -10.56 -9.52 -5.99
CA ALA A 236 -11.36 -9.60 -7.21
C ALA A 236 -11.68 -8.21 -7.76
N PHE A 237 -11.66 -8.05 -9.07
CA PHE A 237 -12.06 -6.83 -9.75
C PHE A 237 -13.57 -6.85 -10.02
N VAL A 238 -14.30 -6.14 -9.16
CA VAL A 238 -15.76 -6.00 -9.26
C VAL A 238 -16.09 -4.79 -10.11
N GLU A 239 -16.32 -5.03 -11.40
CA GLU A 239 -16.50 -3.96 -12.38
C GLU A 239 -17.30 -4.46 -13.59
N GLU A 240 -17.99 -3.56 -14.28
CA GLU A 240 -18.61 -3.87 -15.58
C GLU A 240 -17.55 -4.31 -16.60
N GLY A 241 -17.80 -5.44 -17.27
CA GLY A 241 -16.85 -6.05 -18.20
C GLY A 241 -15.78 -6.93 -17.55
N ALA A 242 -15.71 -7.00 -16.20
CA ALA A 242 -14.90 -7.95 -15.45
C ALA A 242 -15.79 -8.94 -14.68
N PHE A 243 -16.02 -8.73 -13.40
CA PHE A 243 -16.83 -9.65 -12.59
C PHE A 243 -17.94 -8.89 -11.85
N ALA A 244 -19.17 -9.42 -11.87
CA ALA A 244 -20.27 -8.92 -11.05
C ALA A 244 -20.07 -9.31 -9.57
N ALA A 245 -20.52 -8.46 -8.65
CA ALA A 245 -20.42 -8.68 -7.21
C ALA A 245 -21.02 -10.03 -6.78
N GLU A 246 -22.21 -10.35 -7.30
CA GLU A 246 -22.94 -11.60 -7.01
C GLU A 246 -22.18 -12.84 -7.51
N THR A 247 -21.42 -12.70 -8.59
CA THR A 247 -20.66 -13.81 -9.18
C THR A 247 -19.40 -14.13 -8.36
N VAL A 248 -18.71 -13.11 -7.86
CA VAL A 248 -17.46 -13.32 -7.08
C VAL A 248 -17.71 -13.55 -5.59
N GLU A 249 -18.85 -13.17 -5.05
CA GLU A 249 -19.14 -13.31 -3.62
C GLU A 249 -18.94 -14.73 -3.10
N PRO A 250 -19.46 -15.79 -3.73
CA PRO A 250 -19.21 -17.17 -3.29
C PRO A 250 -17.73 -17.55 -3.29
N TYR A 251 -16.97 -17.13 -4.31
CA TYR A 251 -15.53 -17.36 -4.41
C TYR A 251 -14.77 -16.69 -3.27
N LEU A 252 -15.03 -15.39 -3.01
CA LEU A 252 -14.35 -14.64 -1.95
C LEU A 252 -14.71 -15.16 -0.55
N ARG A 253 -15.96 -15.63 -0.34
CA ARG A 253 -16.35 -16.31 0.92
C ARG A 253 -15.54 -17.58 1.14
N ARG A 254 -15.44 -18.44 0.13
CA ARG A 254 -14.64 -19.67 0.20
C ARG A 254 -13.17 -19.37 0.52
N ALA A 255 -12.59 -18.34 -0.11
CA ALA A 255 -11.21 -17.91 0.14
C ALA A 255 -11.02 -17.41 1.59
N ARG A 256 -11.96 -16.61 2.10
CA ARG A 256 -11.97 -16.17 3.50
C ARG A 256 -12.07 -17.35 4.47
N ASP A 257 -12.96 -18.32 4.18
CA ASP A 257 -13.14 -19.49 5.01
C ASP A 257 -11.91 -20.41 4.98
N LEU A 258 -11.08 -20.30 3.93
CA LEU A 258 -9.75 -20.93 3.83
C LEU A 258 -8.66 -20.19 4.64
N GLY A 259 -9.00 -19.03 5.23
CA GLY A 259 -8.10 -18.22 6.08
C GLY A 259 -7.38 -17.08 5.40
N LEU A 260 -7.68 -16.79 4.13
CA LEU A 260 -7.13 -15.62 3.42
C LEU A 260 -7.91 -14.35 3.78
N GLY A 261 -7.18 -13.22 3.89
CA GLY A 261 -7.81 -11.91 3.96
C GLY A 261 -8.48 -11.56 2.63
N VAL A 262 -9.63 -10.89 2.66
CA VAL A 262 -10.33 -10.46 1.44
C VAL A 262 -10.03 -9.00 1.15
N ARG A 263 -9.78 -8.68 -0.12
CA ARG A 263 -9.66 -7.34 -0.69
C ARG A 263 -10.58 -7.24 -1.89
N VAL A 264 -10.99 -6.05 -2.31
CA VAL A 264 -11.89 -5.88 -3.46
C VAL A 264 -11.50 -4.62 -4.23
N HIS A 265 -11.13 -4.75 -5.53
CA HIS A 265 -11.19 -3.62 -6.46
C HIS A 265 -12.66 -3.31 -6.69
N ALA A 266 -13.08 -2.11 -6.30
CA ALA A 266 -14.47 -1.76 -6.12
C ALA A 266 -14.84 -0.43 -6.75
N ASP A 267 -15.90 -0.41 -7.56
CA ASP A 267 -16.57 0.82 -8.01
C ASP A 267 -15.60 1.84 -8.60
N GLN A 268 -14.66 1.39 -9.46
CA GLN A 268 -13.67 2.24 -10.11
C GLN A 268 -14.27 3.03 -11.28
N LEU A 269 -14.86 2.33 -12.23
CA LEU A 269 -15.39 2.91 -13.48
C LEU A 269 -16.89 3.03 -13.44
N THR A 270 -17.57 2.06 -12.85
CA THR A 270 -19.02 1.97 -12.71
C THR A 270 -19.45 1.65 -11.27
N PRO A 271 -20.67 1.97 -10.85
CA PRO A 271 -21.18 1.58 -9.53
C PRO A 271 -21.54 0.09 -9.51
N GLY A 272 -20.51 -0.78 -9.41
CA GLY A 272 -20.65 -2.24 -9.47
C GLY A 272 -21.06 -2.92 -8.17
N GLY A 273 -21.20 -2.17 -7.06
CA GLY A 273 -21.54 -2.71 -5.73
C GLY A 273 -20.37 -3.42 -5.02
N GLY A 274 -19.14 -3.20 -5.50
CA GLY A 274 -17.92 -3.76 -4.92
C GLY A 274 -17.67 -3.30 -3.49
N ALA A 275 -17.92 -2.03 -3.18
CA ALA A 275 -17.80 -1.48 -1.83
C ALA A 275 -18.75 -2.17 -0.83
N ARG A 276 -20.01 -2.39 -1.21
CA ARG A 276 -20.99 -3.14 -0.39
C ARG A 276 -20.60 -4.61 -0.22
N LEU A 277 -20.08 -5.23 -1.29
CA LEU A 277 -19.54 -6.57 -1.20
C LEU A 277 -18.39 -6.65 -0.20
N ALA A 278 -17.43 -5.74 -0.28
CA ALA A 278 -16.31 -5.65 0.67
C ALA A 278 -16.81 -5.51 2.11
N ALA A 279 -17.77 -4.62 2.37
CA ALA A 279 -18.37 -4.45 3.69
C ALA A 279 -19.06 -5.73 4.19
N ARG A 280 -19.90 -6.38 3.37
CA ARG A 280 -20.58 -7.63 3.75
C ARG A 280 -19.62 -8.78 4.05
N LEU A 281 -18.49 -8.83 3.38
CA LEU A 281 -17.45 -9.84 3.59
C LEU A 281 -16.54 -9.53 4.79
N GLY A 282 -16.61 -8.33 5.38
CA GLY A 282 -15.63 -7.87 6.35
C GLY A 282 -14.23 -7.83 5.75
N ALA A 283 -14.12 -7.36 4.50
CA ALA A 283 -12.87 -7.30 3.78
C ALA A 283 -11.86 -6.39 4.47
N ALA A 284 -10.57 -6.70 4.34
CA ALA A 284 -9.49 -5.85 4.84
C ALA A 284 -9.50 -4.49 4.15
N SER A 285 -9.80 -4.46 2.85
CA SER A 285 -9.91 -3.22 2.07
C SER A 285 -10.97 -3.29 0.97
N ALA A 286 -11.50 -2.11 0.63
CA ALA A 286 -12.15 -1.80 -0.63
C ALA A 286 -11.28 -0.75 -1.33
N GLU A 287 -10.97 -0.96 -2.61
CA GLU A 287 -9.93 -0.23 -3.32
C GLU A 287 -10.54 0.54 -4.50
N HIS A 288 -9.94 1.68 -4.89
CA HIS A 288 -10.49 2.64 -5.86
C HIS A 288 -11.61 3.52 -5.31
N LEU A 289 -12.86 3.07 -5.40
CA LEU A 289 -14.06 3.74 -4.84
C LEU A 289 -14.45 5.04 -5.54
N GLU A 290 -14.01 5.30 -6.80
CA GLU A 290 -14.33 6.53 -7.52
C GLU A 290 -15.84 6.70 -7.76
N ARG A 291 -16.61 5.59 -7.77
CA ARG A 291 -18.07 5.57 -7.96
C ARG A 291 -18.85 5.18 -6.69
N ALA A 292 -18.17 5.03 -5.56
CA ALA A 292 -18.82 4.75 -4.28
C ALA A 292 -19.67 5.95 -3.82
N THR A 293 -20.65 5.68 -2.97
CA THR A 293 -21.60 6.66 -2.45
C THR A 293 -21.44 6.86 -0.94
N ALA A 294 -22.13 7.86 -0.38
CA ALA A 294 -22.18 8.06 1.07
C ALA A 294 -22.81 6.84 1.81
N ALA A 295 -23.73 6.13 1.17
CA ALA A 295 -24.30 4.91 1.75
C ALA A 295 -23.25 3.79 1.81
N ASP A 296 -22.41 3.65 0.78
CA ASP A 296 -21.30 2.69 0.77
C ASP A 296 -20.26 3.03 1.85
N ALA A 297 -19.99 4.32 2.06
CA ALA A 297 -19.10 4.78 3.14
C ALA A 297 -19.62 4.35 4.52
N ALA A 298 -20.91 4.44 4.78
CA ALA A 298 -21.51 4.01 6.04
C ALA A 298 -21.37 2.49 6.27
N GLU A 299 -21.56 1.69 5.22
CA GLU A 299 -21.39 0.22 5.29
C GLU A 299 -19.92 -0.16 5.53
N LEU A 300 -18.98 0.47 4.83
CA LEU A 300 -17.54 0.26 5.03
C LEU A 300 -17.10 0.62 6.45
N ALA A 301 -17.60 1.73 7.00
CA ALA A 301 -17.32 2.15 8.38
C ALA A 301 -17.83 1.12 9.40
N ALA A 302 -19.07 0.64 9.23
CA ALA A 302 -19.67 -0.35 10.10
C ALA A 302 -18.91 -1.69 10.07
N ALA A 303 -18.37 -2.07 8.90
CA ALA A 303 -17.56 -3.28 8.72
C ALA A 303 -16.12 -3.13 9.23
N GLY A 304 -15.61 -1.92 9.42
CA GLY A 304 -14.20 -1.65 9.74
C GLY A 304 -13.27 -1.91 8.55
N THR A 305 -13.79 -1.88 7.33
CA THR A 305 -13.04 -2.05 6.09
C THR A 305 -12.26 -0.78 5.78
N VAL A 306 -11.00 -0.89 5.38
CA VAL A 306 -10.15 0.25 4.99
C VAL A 306 -10.46 0.64 3.55
N ALA A 307 -10.68 1.93 3.29
CA ALA A 307 -10.79 2.48 1.93
C ALA A 307 -9.38 2.76 1.40
N VAL A 308 -8.93 2.04 0.36
CA VAL A 308 -7.63 2.28 -0.28
C VAL A 308 -7.83 3.12 -1.53
N LEU A 309 -7.43 4.39 -1.48
CA LEU A 309 -7.60 5.33 -2.57
C LEU A 309 -6.32 5.45 -3.40
N LEU A 310 -6.46 5.63 -4.71
CA LEU A 310 -5.40 5.46 -5.71
C LEU A 310 -5.20 6.74 -6.54
N PRO A 311 -4.45 7.75 -6.01
CA PRO A 311 -4.31 9.06 -6.67
C PRO A 311 -3.66 8.97 -8.05
N GLY A 312 -2.74 7.99 -8.26
CA GLY A 312 -2.09 7.76 -9.54
C GLY A 312 -3.06 7.28 -10.62
N ALA A 313 -3.96 6.35 -10.26
CA ALA A 313 -5.01 5.86 -11.14
C ALA A 313 -6.00 6.98 -11.48
N ALA A 314 -6.48 7.72 -10.49
CA ALA A 314 -7.39 8.85 -10.69
C ALA A 314 -6.80 9.95 -11.59
N LEU A 315 -5.48 10.15 -11.57
CA LEU A 315 -4.80 11.09 -12.47
C LEU A 315 -4.72 10.55 -13.90
N THR A 316 -4.48 9.25 -14.07
CA THR A 316 -4.10 8.66 -15.36
C THR A 316 -5.32 8.22 -16.18
N VAL A 317 -6.31 7.60 -15.52
CA VAL A 317 -7.46 7.01 -16.21
C VAL A 317 -8.37 8.09 -16.82
N ASP A 318 -8.47 9.25 -16.18
CA ASP A 318 -9.57 10.14 -16.45
C ASP A 318 -9.21 11.63 -16.33
N GLY A 319 -8.07 12.02 -16.82
CA GLY A 319 -7.44 13.34 -16.69
C GLY A 319 -8.29 14.61 -16.95
N ARG A 320 -9.59 14.48 -17.26
CA ARG A 320 -10.47 15.62 -17.54
C ARG A 320 -11.88 15.39 -16.99
N GLY A 321 -12.04 15.52 -15.68
CA GLY A 321 -13.39 15.47 -15.06
C GLY A 321 -13.79 14.12 -14.50
N ALA A 322 -12.81 13.33 -14.17
CA ALA A 322 -12.94 12.03 -13.53
C ALA A 322 -13.81 12.07 -12.27
N ALA A 323 -14.55 11.01 -12.06
CA ALA A 323 -15.10 10.71 -10.76
C ALA A 323 -13.95 10.62 -9.74
N ARG A 324 -14.21 11.11 -8.57
CA ARG A 324 -13.29 11.07 -7.44
C ARG A 324 -13.92 10.25 -6.34
N PRO A 325 -13.13 9.49 -5.57
CA PRO A 325 -13.66 8.83 -4.38
C PRO A 325 -14.37 9.84 -3.48
N PRO A 326 -15.48 9.48 -2.82
CA PRO A 326 -16.23 10.36 -1.93
C PRO A 326 -15.46 10.53 -0.59
N THR A 327 -14.28 11.16 -0.67
CA THR A 327 -13.33 11.25 0.46
C THR A 327 -13.92 11.96 1.67
N ALA A 328 -14.71 13.02 1.44
CA ALA A 328 -15.36 13.75 2.53
C ALA A 328 -16.37 12.88 3.27
N GLU A 329 -17.17 12.12 2.54
CA GLU A 329 -18.16 11.18 3.06
C GLU A 329 -17.50 10.00 3.79
N LEU A 330 -16.42 9.44 3.23
CA LEU A 330 -15.61 8.40 3.88
C LEU A 330 -15.04 8.89 5.21
N MET A 331 -14.44 10.09 5.23
CA MET A 331 -13.92 10.71 6.44
C MET A 331 -15.02 11.00 7.45
N ALA A 332 -16.16 11.53 7.02
CA ALA A 332 -17.30 11.84 7.88
C ALA A 332 -17.91 10.59 8.51
N ALA A 333 -17.99 9.49 7.76
CA ALA A 333 -18.45 8.19 8.23
C ALA A 333 -17.44 7.50 9.17
N GLY A 334 -16.20 8.01 9.26
CA GLY A 334 -15.15 7.41 10.09
C GLY A 334 -14.42 6.24 9.45
N VAL A 335 -14.55 6.03 8.14
CA VAL A 335 -13.81 5.02 7.39
C VAL A 335 -12.32 5.33 7.46
N PRO A 336 -11.44 4.38 7.86
CA PRO A 336 -10.01 4.57 7.72
C PRO A 336 -9.64 4.61 6.24
N ILE A 337 -8.98 5.71 5.82
CA ILE A 337 -8.49 5.84 4.44
C ILE A 337 -7.01 5.47 4.40
N ALA A 338 -6.64 4.57 3.52
CA ALA A 338 -5.27 4.33 3.09
C ALA A 338 -5.04 4.88 1.68
N LEU A 339 -3.78 5.07 1.32
CA LEU A 339 -3.35 5.48 -0.01
C LEU A 339 -2.37 4.45 -0.56
N ALA A 340 -2.37 4.28 -1.89
CA ALA A 340 -1.44 3.41 -2.58
C ALA A 340 -1.06 3.99 -3.96
N THR A 341 -0.01 3.44 -4.56
CA THR A 341 0.44 3.85 -5.90
C THR A 341 -0.39 3.22 -7.01
N ASP A 342 -0.94 2.03 -6.77
CA ASP A 342 -1.54 1.19 -7.84
C ASP A 342 -0.55 0.94 -8.99
N LEU A 343 0.74 0.83 -8.69
CA LEU A 343 1.76 0.69 -9.74
C LEU A 343 1.43 -0.49 -10.66
N ASN A 344 1.01 -0.18 -11.87
CA ASN A 344 0.67 -1.13 -12.92
C ASN A 344 0.95 -0.51 -14.30
N PRO A 345 0.99 -1.29 -15.39
CA PRO A 345 1.36 -0.75 -16.72
C PRO A 345 0.22 0.01 -17.41
N GLY A 346 -1.00 -0.01 -16.88
CA GLY A 346 -2.20 0.48 -17.56
C GLY A 346 -2.80 1.75 -16.99
N THR A 347 -3.23 1.67 -15.76
CA THR A 347 -4.04 2.69 -15.11
C THR A 347 -3.25 3.58 -14.17
N SER A 348 -2.10 3.13 -13.67
CA SER A 348 -1.24 3.92 -12.80
C SER A 348 0.24 3.63 -13.03
N THR A 349 0.90 4.48 -13.81
CA THR A 349 2.34 4.41 -14.04
C THR A 349 3.13 5.27 -13.06
N VAL A 350 2.56 5.60 -11.90
CA VAL A 350 3.15 6.44 -10.85
C VAL A 350 3.81 5.55 -9.79
N PRO A 351 5.15 5.42 -9.77
CA PRO A 351 5.85 4.56 -8.83
C PRO A 351 6.21 5.26 -7.50
N SER A 352 5.91 6.55 -7.36
CA SER A 352 6.32 7.36 -6.22
C SER A 352 5.17 7.51 -5.21
N ALA A 353 5.32 6.90 -4.03
CA ALA A 353 4.38 7.08 -2.92
C ALA A 353 4.37 8.53 -2.41
N ALA A 354 5.52 9.23 -2.40
CA ALA A 354 5.61 10.64 -2.03
C ALA A 354 4.83 11.53 -3.02
N LEU A 355 4.88 11.22 -4.33
CA LEU A 355 4.04 11.92 -5.31
C LEU A 355 2.56 11.66 -5.05
N CYS A 356 2.17 10.40 -4.84
CA CYS A 356 0.78 10.02 -4.54
C CYS A 356 0.26 10.71 -3.26
N LEU A 357 1.11 10.89 -2.24
CA LEU A 357 0.76 11.62 -1.03
C LEU A 357 0.37 13.08 -1.37
N GLY A 358 1.20 13.77 -2.14
CA GLY A 358 0.92 15.14 -2.60
C GLY A 358 -0.28 15.23 -3.55
N LEU A 359 -0.50 14.23 -4.40
CA LEU A 359 -1.67 14.13 -5.28
C LEU A 359 -2.96 13.93 -4.48
N ALA A 360 -2.95 13.08 -3.45
CA ALA A 360 -4.12 12.85 -2.60
C ALA A 360 -4.60 14.14 -1.91
N CYS A 361 -3.69 14.99 -1.46
CA CYS A 361 -4.04 16.30 -0.92
C CYS A 361 -4.79 17.16 -1.94
N ARG A 362 -4.36 17.15 -3.20
CA ARG A 362 -4.90 18.01 -4.26
C ARG A 362 -6.11 17.44 -4.95
N LEU A 363 -6.13 16.14 -5.17
CA LEU A 363 -7.18 15.46 -5.92
C LEU A 363 -8.32 14.99 -5.02
N PHE A 364 -8.02 14.58 -3.80
CA PHE A 364 -9.00 13.99 -2.88
C PHE A 364 -9.32 14.87 -1.67
N GLY A 365 -8.65 16.03 -1.53
CA GLY A 365 -8.92 16.97 -0.45
C GLY A 365 -8.46 16.49 0.95
N LEU A 366 -7.59 15.49 1.03
CA LEU A 366 -7.00 15.07 2.30
C LEU A 366 -6.05 16.16 2.83
N SER A 367 -6.09 16.40 4.15
CA SER A 367 -5.03 17.18 4.78
C SER A 367 -3.68 16.43 4.66
N PRO A 368 -2.53 17.12 4.66
CA PRO A 368 -1.24 16.47 4.62
C PRO A 368 -1.06 15.40 5.72
N ASP A 369 -1.49 15.68 6.95
CA ASP A 369 -1.42 14.71 8.05
C ASP A 369 -2.31 13.49 7.82
N ALA A 370 -3.51 13.69 7.23
CA ALA A 370 -4.38 12.57 6.87
C ALA A 370 -3.78 11.73 5.74
N ALA A 371 -3.13 12.34 4.76
CA ALA A 371 -2.45 11.65 3.68
C ALA A 371 -1.21 10.87 4.17
N TRP A 372 -0.45 11.42 5.11
CA TRP A 372 0.64 10.70 5.77
C TRP A 372 0.14 9.51 6.58
N THR A 373 -0.91 9.67 7.38
CA THR A 373 -1.54 8.55 8.11
C THR A 373 -2.03 7.47 7.15
N ALA A 374 -2.54 7.88 5.98
CA ALA A 374 -3.03 6.98 4.95
C ALA A 374 -1.91 6.13 4.31
N PHE A 375 -0.70 6.70 4.07
CA PHE A 375 0.45 5.97 3.54
C PHE A 375 1.30 5.26 4.61
N THR A 376 0.93 5.34 5.87
CA THR A 376 1.68 4.72 6.96
C THR A 376 0.78 3.78 7.77
N ALA A 377 0.12 4.28 8.81
CA ALA A 377 -0.64 3.46 9.75
C ALA A 377 -1.82 2.71 9.10
N ASN A 378 -2.62 3.39 8.26
CA ASN A 378 -3.79 2.78 7.65
C ASN A 378 -3.40 1.82 6.52
N ALA A 379 -2.36 2.15 5.73
CA ALA A 379 -1.78 1.24 4.76
C ALA A 379 -1.25 -0.04 5.41
N ALA A 380 -0.48 0.08 6.50
CA ALA A 380 -0.01 -1.06 7.26
C ALA A 380 -1.18 -1.89 7.84
N ALA A 381 -2.23 -1.22 8.32
CA ALA A 381 -3.41 -1.87 8.88
C ALA A 381 -4.19 -2.67 7.82
N SER A 382 -4.34 -2.13 6.59
CA SER A 382 -5.01 -2.85 5.49
C SER A 382 -4.27 -4.12 5.06
N LEU A 383 -2.99 -4.23 5.44
CA LEU A 383 -2.14 -5.41 5.21
C LEU A 383 -1.98 -6.30 6.46
N GLY A 384 -2.78 -6.07 7.51
CA GLY A 384 -2.69 -6.83 8.76
C GLY A 384 -1.47 -6.50 9.63
N ARG A 385 -0.75 -5.41 9.36
CA ARG A 385 0.49 -5.00 10.05
C ARG A 385 0.31 -3.78 10.98
N GLY A 386 -0.88 -3.19 11.06
CA GLY A 386 -1.13 -1.91 11.74
C GLY A 386 -0.86 -1.88 13.25
N ARG A 387 -0.68 -3.04 13.89
CA ARG A 387 -0.30 -3.15 15.31
C ARG A 387 1.20 -3.19 15.55
N SER A 388 1.99 -3.31 14.50
CA SER A 388 3.45 -3.47 14.61
C SER A 388 4.24 -2.60 13.65
N GLN A 389 3.59 -1.98 12.66
CA GLN A 389 4.23 -1.15 11.63
C GLN A 389 3.39 0.09 11.32
N GLY A 390 3.96 1.05 10.60
CA GLY A 390 3.30 2.26 10.15
C GLY A 390 3.22 3.37 11.21
N ARG A 391 3.88 3.22 12.36
CA ARG A 391 3.98 4.25 13.41
C ARG A 391 5.37 4.30 14.01
N LEU A 392 5.77 5.49 14.43
CA LEU A 392 6.87 5.65 15.38
C LEU A 392 6.26 5.58 16.79
N ALA A 393 6.38 4.42 17.42
CA ALA A 393 5.92 4.19 18.79
C ALA A 393 6.76 3.05 19.42
N ALA A 394 6.98 3.10 20.72
CA ALA A 394 7.71 2.04 21.43
C ALA A 394 7.09 0.66 21.16
N GLY A 395 7.92 -0.32 20.86
CA GLY A 395 7.52 -1.69 20.51
C GLY A 395 7.15 -1.91 19.04
N TYR A 396 6.93 -0.85 18.24
CA TYR A 396 6.73 -0.98 16.80
C TYR A 396 8.03 -1.33 16.10
N ARG A 397 7.93 -1.97 14.93
CA ARG A 397 9.09 -2.26 14.08
C ARG A 397 9.76 -0.94 13.68
N ALA A 398 11.07 -0.91 13.77
CA ALA A 398 11.87 0.27 13.47
C ALA A 398 12.04 0.42 11.96
N ASP A 399 10.96 0.83 11.30
CA ASP A 399 10.90 1.24 9.90
C ASP A 399 10.64 2.74 9.84
N LEU A 400 11.62 3.52 9.43
CA LEU A 400 11.51 4.96 9.40
C LEU A 400 12.30 5.58 8.23
N CYS A 401 11.88 6.80 7.85
CA CYS A 401 12.58 7.62 6.89
C CYS A 401 13.06 8.92 7.53
N VAL A 402 14.26 9.32 7.19
CA VAL A 402 14.78 10.68 7.39
C VAL A 402 14.68 11.41 6.07
N TRP A 403 13.88 12.47 5.99
CA TRP A 403 13.64 13.22 4.76
C TRP A 403 14.63 14.40 4.59
N GLU A 404 14.82 14.83 3.34
CA GLU A 404 15.55 16.08 3.07
C GLU A 404 14.78 17.33 3.51
N ALA A 405 13.45 17.21 3.58
CA ALA A 405 12.54 18.26 4.05
C ALA A 405 12.52 18.34 5.58
N PRO A 406 12.44 19.53 6.19
CA PRO A 406 12.45 19.69 7.64
C PRO A 406 11.14 19.24 8.30
N ARG A 407 10.03 19.18 7.55
CA ARG A 407 8.71 18.77 8.03
C ARG A 407 8.06 17.76 7.09
N ALA A 408 7.26 16.86 7.64
CA ALA A 408 6.43 15.92 6.88
C ALA A 408 5.48 16.68 5.92
N LEU A 409 4.95 17.84 6.36
CA LEU A 409 4.14 18.73 5.52
C LEU A 409 4.86 19.12 4.21
N ASP A 410 6.15 19.40 4.25
CA ASP A 410 6.89 19.91 3.09
C ASP A 410 7.03 18.81 2.00
N VAL A 411 7.12 17.55 2.39
CA VAL A 411 7.12 16.40 1.45
C VAL A 411 5.80 16.32 0.67
N ALA A 412 4.66 16.56 1.33
CA ALA A 412 3.35 16.60 0.69
C ALA A 412 3.16 17.85 -0.19
N TYR A 413 3.76 18.96 0.25
CA TYR A 413 3.57 20.25 -0.40
C TYR A 413 4.32 20.36 -1.73
N VAL A 414 5.57 19.94 -1.80
CA VAL A 414 6.38 20.01 -3.03
C VAL A 414 6.36 18.64 -3.72
N LEU A 415 5.55 18.54 -4.78
CA LEU A 415 5.32 17.29 -5.49
C LEU A 415 6.62 16.63 -5.94
N ASP A 416 6.88 15.42 -5.44
CA ASP A 416 7.98 14.52 -5.82
C ASP A 416 9.40 15.09 -5.74
N ALA A 417 9.60 16.23 -5.06
CA ALA A 417 10.92 16.90 -4.97
C ALA A 417 11.78 16.34 -3.83
N HIS A 418 11.15 15.84 -2.75
CA HIS A 418 11.89 15.35 -1.59
C HIS A 418 12.05 13.84 -1.62
N ARG A 419 13.27 13.38 -1.34
CA ARG A 419 13.61 11.97 -1.18
C ARG A 419 14.02 11.70 0.26
N PRO A 420 13.87 10.46 0.75
CA PRO A 420 14.51 10.07 1.98
C PRO A 420 16.04 10.22 1.86
N ARG A 421 16.65 10.95 2.80
CA ARG A 421 18.11 10.98 2.97
C ARG A 421 18.63 9.66 3.51
N ALA A 422 17.85 9.04 4.41
CA ALA A 422 18.11 7.72 4.93
C ALA A 422 16.81 6.95 5.12
N VAL A 423 16.88 5.65 4.88
CA VAL A 423 15.83 4.68 5.19
C VAL A 423 16.37 3.71 6.22
N VAL A 424 15.62 3.50 7.29
CA VAL A 424 15.86 2.45 8.27
C VAL A 424 14.78 1.40 8.08
N ALA A 425 15.17 0.17 7.84
CA ALA A 425 14.26 -0.97 7.73
C ALA A 425 14.64 -2.03 8.76
N ARG A 426 13.68 -2.47 9.55
CA ARG A 426 13.90 -3.44 10.63
C ARG A 426 15.06 -3.07 11.57
N GLY A 427 15.17 -1.78 11.89
CA GLY A 427 16.20 -1.24 12.78
C GLY A 427 17.57 -1.04 12.15
N GLN A 428 17.76 -1.42 10.89
CA GLN A 428 19.03 -1.29 10.19
C GLN A 428 19.00 -0.11 9.21
N ARG A 429 19.97 0.78 9.32
CA ARG A 429 20.18 1.84 8.32
C ARG A 429 20.63 1.19 7.02
N LEU A 430 19.93 1.50 5.93
CA LEU A 430 20.30 1.01 4.61
C LEU A 430 21.45 1.84 4.03
N PRO A 431 22.36 1.21 3.21
CA PRO A 431 23.49 1.92 2.60
C PRO A 431 23.05 3.10 1.74
N GLU A 432 23.85 4.19 1.76
CA GLU A 432 23.71 5.28 0.81
C GLU A 432 24.03 4.75 -0.60
N GLY A 433 23.09 4.89 -1.52
CA GLY A 433 23.27 4.36 -2.89
C GLY A 433 22.24 3.32 -3.29
N THR A 434 21.32 2.92 -2.42
CA THR A 434 20.08 2.22 -2.77
C THR A 434 19.10 3.15 -3.53
N ARG A 435 19.66 4.16 -4.23
CA ARG A 435 18.95 5.21 -4.97
C ARG A 435 18.72 4.81 -6.42
#